data_c205893d498024bfba03f33cf067c03e
#
_entry.id   c205893d498024bfba03f33cf067c03e
#
_cell.length_a   1.000
_cell.length_b   1.000
_cell.length_c   1.000
_cell.angle_alpha   90.00
_cell.angle_beta   90.00
_cell.angle_gamma   90.00
#
_symmetry.space_group_name_H-M   'P 1'
#
loop_
_entity.id
_entity.type
_entity.pdbx_description
1 polymer ?
#
loop_
_entity_poly.entity_id
_entity_poly.type
_entity_poly.pdbx_seq_one_letter_code
_entity_poly.pdbx_strand_id
1 'polypeptide(L)'
;FPEYKLGNIYQKTLVEMMYSDKQQAFGQMKQQSLPTQCRECEWLFACNGECPKNRFARTASGEPGLNYLCKGYHRFFSHVAPYMDFMKNELMNQRPPANVMNFIKQ
;
A
#
# COMPACT_ATOMS: atom_id res chain seq x y z
N PHE A 1 4.80 -18.24 1.83
CA PHE A 1 6.16 -18.67 1.49
C PHE A 1 6.88 -19.16 2.75
N PRO A 2 7.50 -20.35 2.71
CA PRO A 2 8.16 -20.93 3.91
C PRO A 2 9.23 -20.03 4.52
N GLU A 3 9.96 -19.26 3.71
CA GLU A 3 11.01 -18.35 4.19
C GLU A 3 10.47 -17.21 5.05
N TYR A 4 9.17 -16.93 5.01
CA TYR A 4 8.54 -15.88 5.82
C TYR A 4 7.79 -16.43 7.04
N LYS A 5 7.84 -17.76 7.25
CA LYS A 5 7.20 -18.37 8.40
C LYS A 5 7.90 -17.92 9.69
N LEU A 6 7.15 -17.41 10.66
CA LEU A 6 7.66 -16.91 11.93
C LEU A 6 7.72 -18.00 13.00
N GLY A 7 6.82 -18.98 12.91
CA GLY A 7 6.73 -20.06 13.88
C GLY A 7 5.34 -20.67 13.92
N ASN A 8 5.12 -21.47 14.97
CA ASN A 8 3.84 -22.13 15.20
C ASN A 8 3.29 -21.65 16.53
N ILE A 9 1.99 -21.33 16.59
CA ILE A 9 1.34 -20.84 17.82
C ILE A 9 1.42 -21.84 18.97
N TYR A 10 1.64 -23.13 18.68
CA TYR A 10 1.83 -24.15 19.69
C TYR A 10 3.26 -24.16 20.27
N GLN A 11 4.20 -23.50 19.61
CA GLN A 11 5.61 -23.44 20.00
C GLN A 11 6.03 -22.06 20.45
N LYS A 12 5.42 -21.00 19.90
CA LYS A 12 5.74 -19.61 20.21
C LYS A 12 4.46 -18.79 20.42
N THR A 13 4.53 -17.80 21.28
CA THR A 13 3.42 -16.87 21.47
C THR A 13 3.33 -15.91 20.28
N LEU A 14 2.15 -15.28 20.08
CA LEU A 14 2.00 -14.27 19.06
C LEU A 14 2.93 -13.08 19.31
N VAL A 15 3.12 -12.69 20.58
CA VAL A 15 4.01 -11.59 20.95
C VAL A 15 5.45 -11.90 20.54
N GLU A 16 5.93 -13.14 20.83
CA GLU A 16 7.28 -13.56 20.43
C GLU A 16 7.46 -13.46 18.91
N MET A 17 6.46 -13.91 18.14
CA MET A 17 6.52 -13.87 16.69
C MET A 17 6.49 -12.42 16.15
N MET A 18 5.69 -11.55 16.76
CA MET A 18 5.58 -10.15 16.35
C MET A 18 6.90 -9.38 16.55
N TYR A 19 7.61 -9.67 17.65
CA TYR A 19 8.86 -8.99 17.97
C TYR A 19 10.10 -9.76 17.55
N SER A 20 9.95 -10.86 16.78
CA SER A 20 11.09 -11.59 16.26
C SER A 20 11.91 -10.73 15.29
N ASP A 21 13.23 -10.97 15.24
CA ASP A 21 14.09 -10.29 14.28
C ASP A 21 13.63 -10.51 12.84
N LYS A 22 13.13 -11.70 12.55
CA LYS A 22 12.62 -12.06 11.22
C LYS A 22 11.43 -11.20 10.82
N GLN A 23 10.47 -10.98 11.73
CA GLN A 23 9.30 -10.15 11.46
C GLN A 23 9.70 -8.68 11.31
N GLN A 24 10.57 -8.18 12.18
CA GLN A 24 11.05 -6.80 12.10
C GLN A 24 11.81 -6.57 10.80
N ALA A 25 12.67 -7.51 10.39
CA ALA A 25 13.39 -7.41 9.13
C ALA A 25 12.44 -7.41 7.93
N PHE A 26 11.40 -8.23 7.97
CA PHE A 26 10.40 -8.29 6.89
C PHE A 26 9.65 -6.95 6.77
N GLY A 27 9.21 -6.37 7.91
CA GLY A 27 8.52 -5.09 7.90
C GLY A 27 9.39 -3.95 7.40
N GLN A 28 10.65 -3.92 7.82
CA GLN A 28 11.60 -2.90 7.37
C GLN A 28 11.95 -3.07 5.88
N MET A 29 12.10 -4.31 5.42
CA MET A 29 12.40 -4.61 4.02
C MET A 29 11.32 -4.07 3.10
N LYS A 30 10.06 -4.11 3.52
CA LYS A 30 8.95 -3.59 2.72
C LYS A 30 9.14 -2.12 2.34
N GLN A 31 9.67 -1.31 3.26
CA GLN A 31 9.95 0.10 3.02
C GLN A 31 11.31 0.32 2.37
N GLN A 32 12.33 -0.37 2.85
CA GLN A 32 13.73 -0.17 2.40
C GLN A 32 13.93 -0.62 0.96
N SER A 33 13.17 -1.61 0.49
CA SER A 33 13.30 -2.16 -0.86
C SER A 33 12.44 -1.43 -1.90
N LEU A 34 11.81 -0.31 -1.53
CA LEU A 34 11.02 0.47 -2.49
C LEU A 34 11.94 1.07 -3.57
N PRO A 35 11.58 0.92 -4.87
CA PRO A 35 12.32 1.60 -5.93
C PRO A 35 12.11 3.11 -5.87
N THR A 36 13.02 3.85 -6.51
CA THR A 36 12.96 5.32 -6.56
C THR A 36 11.61 5.82 -7.08
N GLN A 37 11.07 5.15 -8.10
CA GLN A 37 9.75 5.48 -8.66
C GLN A 37 8.69 5.52 -7.58
N CYS A 38 8.69 4.55 -6.65
CA CYS A 38 7.72 4.50 -5.55
C CYS A 38 7.96 5.60 -4.52
N ARG A 39 9.23 5.87 -4.20
CA ARG A 39 9.59 6.90 -3.21
C ARG A 39 9.21 8.30 -3.66
N GLU A 40 9.20 8.53 -4.96
CA GLU A 40 8.84 9.81 -5.58
C GLU A 40 7.36 9.86 -5.99
N CYS A 41 6.62 8.76 -5.85
CA CYS A 41 5.22 8.68 -6.28
C CYS A 41 4.30 9.48 -5.36
N GLU A 42 3.43 10.28 -5.93
CA GLU A 42 2.45 11.08 -5.18
C GLU A 42 1.43 10.21 -4.42
N TRP A 43 1.26 8.95 -4.82
CA TRP A 43 0.31 8.02 -4.22
C TRP A 43 0.94 7.05 -3.24
N LEU A 44 2.20 7.28 -2.86
CA LEU A 44 2.91 6.38 -1.95
C LEU A 44 2.17 6.21 -0.61
N PHE A 45 1.58 7.28 -0.09
CA PHE A 45 0.86 7.23 1.19
C PHE A 45 -0.31 6.23 1.17
N ALA A 46 -0.91 6.00 0.00
CA ALA A 46 -2.02 5.07 -0.16
C ALA A 46 -1.56 3.69 -0.63
N CYS A 47 -0.58 3.64 -1.52
CA CYS A 47 -0.10 2.40 -2.13
C CYS A 47 0.94 1.68 -1.27
N ASN A 48 1.89 2.41 -0.68
CA ASN A 48 3.02 1.88 0.11
C ASN A 48 3.83 0.79 -0.62
N GLY A 49 3.81 0.80 -1.95
CA GLY A 49 4.49 -0.20 -2.77
C GLY A 49 3.72 -1.48 -2.99
N GLU A 50 2.54 -1.61 -2.38
CA GLU A 50 1.68 -2.78 -2.43
C GLU A 50 2.27 -3.97 -1.67
N CYS A 51 1.59 -5.12 -1.68
CA CYS A 51 2.03 -6.32 -0.99
C CYS A 51 3.32 -6.86 -1.61
N PRO A 52 4.32 -7.26 -0.81
CA PRO A 52 5.59 -7.75 -1.35
C PRO A 52 5.48 -8.89 -2.35
N LYS A 53 4.46 -9.75 -2.23
CA LYS A 53 4.29 -10.86 -3.18
C LYS A 53 3.99 -10.40 -4.60
N ASN A 54 3.49 -9.18 -4.77
CA ASN A 54 3.15 -8.63 -6.08
C ASN A 54 4.24 -7.69 -6.61
N ARG A 55 5.36 -7.51 -5.90
CA ARG A 55 6.42 -6.57 -6.22
C ARG A 55 7.58 -7.25 -6.94
N PHE A 56 7.27 -7.93 -8.04
CA PHE A 56 8.28 -8.67 -8.82
C PHE A 56 8.67 -8.00 -10.13
N ALA A 57 8.07 -6.86 -10.47
CA ALA A 57 8.40 -6.13 -11.68
C ALA A 57 9.62 -5.22 -11.46
N ARG A 58 10.12 -4.65 -12.55
CA ARG A 58 11.21 -3.68 -12.52
C ARG A 58 10.73 -2.35 -13.09
N THR A 59 11.30 -1.24 -12.60
CA THR A 59 11.02 0.08 -13.14
C THR A 59 11.65 0.22 -14.54
N ALA A 60 11.30 1.29 -15.25
CA ALA A 60 11.91 1.60 -16.55
C ALA A 60 13.45 1.74 -16.45
N SER A 61 13.96 2.18 -15.29
CA SER A 61 15.40 2.28 -15.02
C SER A 61 16.01 0.97 -14.55
N GLY A 62 15.23 -0.10 -14.40
CA GLY A 62 15.71 -1.43 -14.03
C GLY A 62 15.73 -1.73 -12.53
N GLU A 63 15.26 -0.84 -11.68
CA GLU A 63 15.19 -1.10 -10.24
C GLU A 63 14.17 -2.18 -9.93
N PRO A 64 14.50 -3.15 -9.04
CA PRO A 64 13.56 -4.21 -8.66
C PRO A 64 12.55 -3.76 -7.60
N GLY A 65 11.58 -4.60 -7.31
CA GLY A 65 10.65 -4.39 -6.20
C GLY A 65 9.42 -3.57 -6.54
N LEU A 66 9.14 -3.39 -7.84
CA LEU A 66 7.95 -2.66 -8.28
C LEU A 66 6.74 -3.58 -8.35
N ASN A 67 5.60 -3.09 -7.86
CA ASN A 67 4.32 -3.76 -8.04
C ASN A 67 4.03 -3.89 -9.55
N TYR A 68 3.73 -5.11 -10.01
CA TYR A 68 3.49 -5.34 -11.43
C TYR A 68 2.22 -4.63 -11.94
N LEU A 69 1.31 -4.23 -11.04
CA LEU A 69 0.11 -3.47 -11.35
C LEU A 69 0.26 -1.96 -11.12
N CYS A 70 1.49 -1.47 -10.96
CA CYS A 70 1.76 -0.07 -10.61
C CYS A 70 1.03 0.93 -11.51
N LYS A 71 1.07 0.73 -12.83
CA LYS A 71 0.40 1.62 -13.78
C LYS A 71 -1.11 1.66 -13.56
N GLY A 72 -1.71 0.50 -13.30
CA GLY A 72 -3.15 0.40 -13.01
C GLY A 72 -3.52 1.09 -11.71
N TYR A 73 -2.73 0.89 -10.67
CA TYR A 73 -2.94 1.53 -9.37
C TYR A 73 -2.80 3.04 -9.48
N HIS A 74 -1.79 3.51 -10.18
CA HIS A 74 -1.57 4.95 -10.38
C HIS A 74 -2.77 5.57 -11.10
N ARG A 75 -3.25 4.93 -12.14
CA ARG A 75 -4.42 5.39 -12.89
C ARG A 75 -5.68 5.39 -12.00
N PHE A 76 -5.85 4.34 -11.21
CA PHE A 76 -6.98 4.24 -10.28
C PHE A 76 -6.96 5.37 -9.26
N PHE A 77 -5.83 5.57 -8.57
CA PHE A 77 -5.72 6.63 -7.57
C PHE A 77 -5.93 8.01 -8.18
N SER A 78 -5.37 8.25 -9.35
CA SER A 78 -5.55 9.52 -10.06
C SER A 78 -7.01 9.76 -10.44
N HIS A 79 -7.70 8.70 -10.84
CA HIS A 79 -9.12 8.80 -11.21
C HIS A 79 -10.02 9.08 -10.01
N VAL A 80 -9.79 8.40 -8.89
CA VAL A 80 -10.70 8.52 -7.72
C VAL A 80 -10.36 9.69 -6.81
N ALA A 81 -9.16 10.29 -6.93
CA ALA A 81 -8.71 11.33 -6.02
C ALA A 81 -9.71 12.49 -5.86
N PRO A 82 -10.28 13.07 -6.94
CA PRO A 82 -11.26 14.15 -6.77
C PRO A 82 -12.50 13.72 -6.00
N TYR A 83 -12.96 12.48 -6.21
CA TYR A 83 -14.13 11.95 -5.51
C TYR A 83 -13.81 11.69 -4.05
N MET A 84 -12.63 11.17 -3.76
CA MET A 84 -12.19 10.94 -2.38
C MET A 84 -12.03 12.26 -1.63
N ASP A 85 -11.49 13.29 -2.27
CA ASP A 85 -11.37 14.63 -1.69
C ASP A 85 -12.74 15.22 -1.38
N PHE A 86 -13.70 15.04 -2.27
CA PHE A 86 -15.07 15.47 -2.04
C PHE A 86 -15.66 14.78 -0.81
N MET A 87 -15.51 13.45 -0.72
CA MET A 87 -16.01 12.69 0.41
C MET A 87 -15.34 13.10 1.73
N LYS A 88 -14.04 13.36 1.69
CA LYS A 88 -13.29 13.85 2.85
C LYS A 88 -13.84 15.20 3.32
N ASN A 89 -14.07 16.13 2.40
CA ASN A 89 -14.63 17.42 2.76
C ASN A 89 -16.03 17.30 3.35
N GLU A 90 -16.86 16.41 2.83
CA GLU A 90 -18.18 16.15 3.39
C GLU A 90 -18.08 15.67 4.84
N LEU A 91 -17.18 14.71 5.12
CA LEU A 91 -16.96 14.19 6.48
C LEU A 91 -16.45 15.30 7.41
N MET A 92 -15.53 16.14 6.95
CA MET A 92 -15.00 17.23 7.76
C MET A 92 -16.06 18.30 8.10
N ASN A 93 -17.08 18.45 7.28
CA ASN A 93 -18.19 19.37 7.50
C ASN A 93 -19.43 18.67 8.06
N GLN A 94 -19.28 17.45 8.59
CA GLN A 94 -20.33 16.65 9.19
C GLN A 94 -21.52 16.40 8.24
N ARG A 95 -21.22 16.24 6.94
CA ARG A 95 -22.20 15.85 5.93
C ARG A 95 -21.93 14.43 5.45
N PRO A 96 -22.95 13.73 4.91
CA PRO A 96 -22.76 12.34 4.48
C PRO A 96 -21.79 12.23 3.29
N PRO A 97 -20.80 11.32 3.33
CA PRO A 97 -19.94 11.09 2.17
C PRO A 97 -20.70 10.63 0.93
N ALA A 98 -21.88 10.00 1.12
CA ALA A 98 -22.73 9.55 0.02
C ALA A 98 -23.18 10.69 -0.90
N ASN A 99 -23.04 11.95 -0.49
CA ASN A 99 -23.32 13.10 -1.35
C ASN A 99 -22.43 13.11 -2.60
N VAL A 100 -21.34 12.34 -2.61
CA VAL A 100 -20.49 12.18 -3.80
C VAL A 100 -21.29 11.66 -4.99
N MET A 101 -22.35 10.92 -4.77
CA MET A 101 -23.22 10.42 -5.86
C MET A 101 -23.85 11.58 -6.66
N ASN A 102 -24.20 12.64 -5.98
CA ASN A 102 -24.73 13.84 -6.66
C ASN A 102 -23.62 14.59 -7.42
N PHE A 103 -22.39 14.60 -6.88
CA PHE A 103 -21.23 15.20 -7.54
C PHE A 103 -20.89 14.44 -8.84
N ILE A 104 -20.94 13.10 -8.80
CA ILE A 104 -20.65 12.26 -9.98
C ILE A 104 -21.69 12.50 -11.09
N LYS A 105 -22.95 12.76 -10.74
CA LYS A 105 -24.03 12.95 -11.71
C LYS A 105 -24.00 14.32 -12.40
N GLN A 106 -23.18 15.24 -11.90
CA GLN A 106 -22.98 16.52 -12.54
C GLN A 106 -21.93 16.38 -13.66
#